data_078bb03f177d0b34bad7784398f10b34
#
_entry.id   078bb03f177d0b34bad7784398f10b34
#
_cell.length_a   1.000
_cell.length_b   1.000
_cell.length_c   1.000
_cell.angle_alpha   90.00
_cell.angle_beta   90.00
_cell.angle_gamma   90.00
#
_symmetry.space_group_name_H-M   'P 1'
#
loop_
_entity.id
_entity.type
_entity.pdbx_description
1 polymer ?
#
loop_
_entity_poly.entity_id
_entity_poly.type
_entity_poly.pdbx_seq_one_letter_code
_entity_poly.pdbx_strand_id
1 'polypeptide(L)'
;MSVVLIVEDNDKNMKLVRDVLQFKGYQTLEATSGREGVRMAIELLPDLVLMDIQLPDMDGVSALAEIRAHPHGRKIPVFAVTASVMPHDQKRIEASGFDAFISKPINVKSFVETVGRFVAARKERSE
;
A
#
# COMPACT_ATOMS: atom_id res chain seq x y z
N MET A 1 -12.22 -7.24 -11.21
CA MET A 1 -11.29 -6.10 -11.27
C MET A 1 -10.72 -5.85 -9.88
N SER A 2 -9.40 -5.69 -9.79
CA SER A 2 -8.75 -5.49 -8.49
C SER A 2 -8.88 -4.04 -8.03
N VAL A 3 -9.10 -3.86 -6.74
CA VAL A 3 -9.24 -2.55 -6.11
C VAL A 3 -8.00 -2.28 -5.26
N VAL A 4 -7.33 -1.16 -5.50
CA VAL A 4 -6.13 -0.76 -4.78
C VAL A 4 -6.43 0.51 -3.99
N LEU A 5 -6.20 0.45 -2.68
CA LEU A 5 -6.29 1.64 -1.82
C LEU A 5 -4.92 2.28 -1.75
N ILE A 6 -4.86 3.57 -2.10
CA ILE A 6 -3.62 4.35 -2.06
C ILE A 6 -3.70 5.28 -0.85
N VAL A 7 -2.77 5.13 0.10
CA VAL A 7 -2.69 5.99 1.28
C VAL A 7 -1.45 6.87 1.13
N GLU A 8 -1.65 8.11 0.76
CA GLU A 8 -0.59 9.05 0.39
C GLU A 8 -1.07 10.48 0.60
N ASP A 9 -0.30 11.32 1.27
CA ASP A 9 -0.67 12.70 1.53
C ASP A 9 -0.14 13.69 0.47
N ASN A 10 0.81 13.29 -0.36
CA ASN A 10 1.37 14.14 -1.40
C ASN A 10 0.54 14.01 -2.69
N ASP A 11 -0.03 15.12 -3.14
CA ASP A 11 -0.93 15.14 -4.31
C ASP A 11 -0.25 14.63 -5.58
N LYS A 12 1.01 14.97 -5.79
CA LYS A 12 1.74 14.55 -6.99
C LYS A 12 1.98 13.05 -7.01
N ASN A 13 2.35 12.50 -5.86
CA ASN A 13 2.55 11.05 -5.74
C ASN A 13 1.24 10.30 -5.87
N MET A 14 0.17 10.83 -5.26
CA MET A 14 -1.17 10.24 -5.37
C MET A 14 -1.59 10.18 -6.84
N LYS A 15 -1.44 11.30 -7.55
CA LYS A 15 -1.81 11.37 -8.97
C LYS A 15 -1.01 10.37 -9.81
N LEU A 16 0.29 10.30 -9.60
CA LEU A 16 1.16 9.38 -10.34
C LEU A 16 0.72 7.92 -10.15
N VAL A 17 0.58 7.51 -8.91
CA VAL A 17 0.22 6.14 -8.58
C VAL A 17 -1.19 5.80 -9.11
N ARG A 18 -2.14 6.69 -8.88
CA ARG A 18 -3.50 6.51 -9.36
C ARG A 18 -3.56 6.36 -10.88
N ASP A 19 -2.92 7.29 -11.60
CA ASP A 19 -2.99 7.30 -13.06
C ASP A 19 -2.36 6.03 -13.64
N VAL A 20 -1.23 5.60 -13.09
CA VAL A 20 -0.54 4.38 -13.54
C VAL A 20 -1.42 3.15 -13.30
N LEU A 21 -2.01 3.04 -12.11
CA LEU A 21 -2.84 1.88 -11.77
C LEU A 21 -4.11 1.84 -12.63
N GLN A 22 -4.76 2.98 -12.81
CA GLN A 22 -5.98 3.06 -13.63
C GLN A 22 -5.68 2.71 -15.08
N PHE A 23 -4.54 3.15 -15.59
CA PHE A 23 -4.12 2.79 -16.94
C PHE A 23 -3.96 1.27 -17.10
N LYS A 24 -3.54 0.58 -16.04
CA LYS A 24 -3.38 -0.88 -16.04
C LYS A 24 -4.68 -1.64 -15.72
N GLY A 25 -5.79 -0.94 -15.56
CA GLY A 25 -7.09 -1.57 -15.35
C GLY A 25 -7.51 -1.78 -13.92
N TYR A 26 -6.76 -1.25 -12.94
CA TYR A 26 -7.15 -1.33 -11.54
C TYR A 26 -8.13 -0.23 -11.17
N GLN A 27 -9.04 -0.53 -10.25
CA GLN A 27 -9.82 0.50 -9.58
C GLN A 27 -8.99 1.05 -8.41
N THR A 28 -9.11 2.34 -8.15
CA THR A 28 -8.34 2.96 -7.08
C THR A 28 -9.25 3.65 -6.08
N LEU A 29 -8.84 3.58 -4.81
CA LEU A 29 -9.42 4.32 -3.70
C LEU A 29 -8.30 5.19 -3.14
N GLU A 30 -8.63 6.35 -2.61
CA GLU A 30 -7.64 7.32 -2.14
C GLU A 30 -7.90 7.71 -0.69
N ALA A 31 -6.84 7.69 0.10
CA ALA A 31 -6.82 8.20 1.47
C ALA A 31 -5.60 9.11 1.61
N THR A 32 -5.76 10.24 2.29
CA THR A 32 -4.69 11.22 2.44
C THR A 32 -4.08 11.24 3.85
N SER A 33 -4.56 10.38 4.74
CA SER A 33 -4.03 10.23 6.09
C SER A 33 -4.03 8.77 6.50
N GLY A 34 -3.24 8.45 7.50
CA GLY A 34 -3.18 7.09 8.03
C GLY A 34 -4.51 6.66 8.64
N ARG A 35 -5.17 7.54 9.38
CA ARG A 35 -6.46 7.25 10.00
C ARG A 35 -7.52 6.91 8.95
N GLU A 36 -7.61 7.71 7.91
CA GLU A 36 -8.53 7.45 6.80
C GLU A 36 -8.18 6.15 6.10
N GLY A 37 -6.88 5.90 5.86
CA GLY A 37 -6.42 4.68 5.22
C GLY A 37 -6.78 3.43 5.99
N VAL A 38 -6.59 3.43 7.31
CA VAL A 38 -6.97 2.30 8.18
C VAL A 38 -8.48 2.05 8.10
N ARG A 39 -9.27 3.12 8.23
CA ARG A 39 -10.73 3.02 8.18
C ARG A 39 -11.19 2.43 6.85
N MET A 40 -10.70 2.97 5.75
CA MET A 40 -11.09 2.51 4.42
C MET A 40 -10.64 1.07 4.15
N ALA A 41 -9.46 0.69 4.61
CA ALA A 41 -8.98 -0.68 4.44
C ALA A 41 -9.93 -1.68 5.11
N ILE A 42 -10.36 -1.38 6.32
CA ILE A 42 -11.21 -2.27 7.11
C ILE A 42 -12.65 -2.29 6.58
N GLU A 43 -13.18 -1.13 6.19
CA GLU A 43 -14.56 -1.02 5.72
C GLU A 43 -14.75 -1.53 4.29
N LEU A 44 -13.78 -1.25 3.41
CA LEU A 44 -13.93 -1.52 1.98
C LEU A 44 -13.20 -2.77 1.50
N LEU A 45 -12.33 -3.33 2.32
CA LEU A 45 -11.59 -4.57 2.04
C LEU A 45 -10.96 -4.60 0.64
N PRO A 46 -10.07 -3.64 0.32
CA PRO A 46 -9.42 -3.61 -0.99
C PRO A 46 -8.55 -4.84 -1.22
N ASP A 47 -8.23 -5.10 -2.46
CA ASP A 47 -7.34 -6.21 -2.81
C ASP A 47 -5.89 -5.95 -2.47
N LEU A 48 -5.51 -4.67 -2.35
CA LEU A 48 -4.15 -4.25 -2.03
C LEU A 48 -4.19 -2.85 -1.42
N VAL A 49 -3.33 -2.60 -0.43
CA VAL A 49 -3.13 -1.26 0.13
C VAL A 49 -1.69 -0.83 -0.14
N LEU A 50 -1.53 0.37 -0.67
CA LEU A 50 -0.22 1.01 -0.82
C LEU A 50 -0.12 2.05 0.28
N MET A 51 0.73 1.80 1.27
CA MET A 51 0.81 2.60 2.50
C MET A 51 2.11 3.39 2.55
N ASP A 52 2.01 4.72 2.46
CA ASP A 52 3.15 5.59 2.70
C ASP A 52 3.58 5.45 4.16
N ILE A 53 4.88 5.36 4.39
CA ILE A 53 5.43 5.26 5.74
C ILE A 53 5.35 6.60 6.47
N GLN A 54 5.53 7.71 5.74
CA GLN A 54 5.50 9.06 6.33
C GLN A 54 4.18 9.74 6.04
N LEU A 55 3.23 9.60 6.95
CA LEU A 55 1.92 10.24 6.84
C LEU A 55 1.81 11.36 7.88
N PRO A 56 0.92 12.36 7.66
CA PRO A 56 0.86 13.53 8.55
C PRO A 56 0.39 13.20 9.96
N ASP A 57 -0.43 12.19 10.12
CA ASP A 57 -1.07 11.87 11.41
C ASP A 57 -0.51 10.64 12.09
N MET A 58 0.18 9.77 11.36
CA MET A 58 0.76 8.56 11.94
C MET A 58 1.80 7.95 11.00
N ASP A 59 2.68 7.13 11.57
CA ASP A 59 3.64 6.33 10.85
C ASP A 59 2.90 5.18 10.13
N GLY A 60 3.30 4.85 8.91
CA GLY A 60 2.69 3.75 8.15
C GLY A 60 2.82 2.40 8.84
N VAL A 61 3.88 2.18 9.62
CA VAL A 61 4.05 0.94 10.41
C VAL A 61 2.94 0.84 11.46
N SER A 62 2.62 1.96 12.13
CA SER A 62 1.52 2.01 13.10
C SER A 62 0.18 1.77 12.43
N ALA A 63 -0.02 2.34 11.24
CA ALA A 63 -1.24 2.11 10.46
C ALA A 63 -1.40 0.63 10.11
N LEU A 64 -0.32 -0.02 9.68
CA LEU A 64 -0.33 -1.46 9.39
C LEU A 64 -0.73 -2.26 10.62
N ALA A 65 -0.15 -1.91 11.79
CA ALA A 65 -0.47 -2.60 13.03
C ALA A 65 -1.97 -2.51 13.36
N GLU A 66 -2.58 -1.34 13.16
CA GLU A 66 -4.01 -1.16 13.39
C GLU A 66 -4.86 -1.98 12.41
N ILE A 67 -4.44 -2.04 11.14
CA ILE A 67 -5.14 -2.88 10.14
C ILE A 67 -5.07 -4.34 10.56
N ARG A 68 -3.89 -4.81 10.95
CA ARG A 68 -3.68 -6.23 11.33
C ARG A 68 -4.38 -6.60 12.63
N ALA A 69 -4.61 -5.65 13.53
CA ALA A 69 -5.33 -5.88 14.77
C ALA A 69 -6.82 -6.17 14.54
N HIS A 70 -7.37 -5.70 13.43
CA HIS A 70 -8.77 -5.94 13.09
C HIS A 70 -8.91 -7.28 12.38
N PRO A 71 -9.89 -8.13 12.73
CA PRO A 71 -10.05 -9.44 12.09
C PRO A 71 -10.14 -9.38 10.56
N HIS A 72 -10.84 -8.39 10.02
CA HIS A 72 -10.99 -8.21 8.57
C HIS A 72 -9.69 -7.76 7.90
N GLY A 73 -8.78 -7.14 8.66
CA GLY A 73 -7.54 -6.60 8.12
C GLY A 73 -6.37 -7.57 8.11
N ARG A 74 -6.51 -8.74 8.70
CA ARG A 74 -5.39 -9.68 8.84
C ARG A 74 -4.82 -10.19 7.53
N LYS A 75 -5.65 -10.32 6.52
CA LYS A 75 -5.26 -10.90 5.23
C LYS A 75 -5.15 -9.88 4.11
N ILE A 76 -5.41 -8.61 4.38
CA ILE A 76 -5.28 -7.58 3.35
C ILE A 76 -3.81 -7.37 3.03
N PRO A 77 -3.37 -7.50 1.78
CA PRO A 77 -1.98 -7.22 1.42
C PRO A 77 -1.69 -5.74 1.56
N VAL A 78 -0.56 -5.39 2.17
CA VAL A 78 -0.14 -3.99 2.34
C VAL A 78 1.30 -3.87 1.88
N PHE A 79 1.55 -2.97 0.93
CA PHE A 79 2.89 -2.62 0.48
C PHE A 79 3.31 -1.32 1.16
N ALA A 80 4.54 -1.29 1.66
CA ALA A 80 5.12 -0.05 2.19
C ALA A 80 5.67 0.78 1.03
N VAL A 81 5.38 2.09 1.04
CA VAL A 81 5.97 3.03 0.09
C VAL A 81 6.84 3.98 0.91
N THR A 82 8.15 3.97 0.67
CA THR A 82 9.07 4.68 1.55
C THR A 82 10.20 5.37 0.80
N ALA A 83 10.54 6.57 1.26
CA ALA A 83 11.72 7.30 0.81
C ALA A 83 12.94 7.03 1.71
N SER A 84 12.74 6.30 2.82
CA SER A 84 13.82 6.07 3.78
C SER A 84 14.88 5.13 3.22
N VAL A 85 16.15 5.56 3.34
CA VAL A 85 17.30 4.75 2.95
C VAL A 85 18.16 4.39 4.16
N MET A 86 17.72 4.76 5.36
CA MET A 86 18.45 4.47 6.60
C MET A 86 18.34 3.00 6.95
N PRO A 87 19.47 2.30 7.22
CA PRO A 87 19.42 0.85 7.48
C PRO A 87 18.49 0.43 8.63
N HIS A 88 18.45 1.19 9.73
CA HIS A 88 17.61 0.83 10.86
C HIS A 88 16.11 0.99 10.55
N ASP A 89 15.76 1.99 9.72
CA ASP A 89 14.38 2.17 9.28
C ASP A 89 13.96 1.04 8.35
N GLN A 90 14.84 0.64 7.45
CA GLN A 90 14.58 -0.47 6.54
C GLN A 90 14.34 -1.76 7.30
N LYS A 91 15.16 -2.03 8.31
CA LYS A 91 14.98 -3.22 9.16
C LYS A 91 13.64 -3.19 9.90
N ARG A 92 13.28 -2.03 10.44
CA ARG A 92 12.02 -1.85 11.15
C ARG A 92 10.83 -2.10 10.22
N ILE A 93 10.87 -1.54 9.02
CA ILE A 93 9.81 -1.70 8.03
C ILE A 93 9.71 -3.16 7.59
N GLU A 94 10.83 -3.80 7.30
CA GLU A 94 10.86 -5.22 6.92
C GLU A 94 10.29 -6.12 7.99
N ALA A 95 10.59 -5.83 9.26
CA ALA A 95 10.10 -6.62 10.39
C ALA A 95 8.63 -6.38 10.71
N SER A 96 8.01 -5.35 10.14
CA SER A 96 6.65 -4.94 10.50
C SER A 96 5.54 -5.79 9.87
N GLY A 97 5.85 -6.58 8.84
CA GLY A 97 4.87 -7.44 8.22
C GLY A 97 4.26 -6.91 6.93
N PHE A 98 4.89 -5.93 6.29
CA PHE A 98 4.49 -5.51 4.94
C PHE A 98 4.76 -6.63 3.94
N ASP A 99 3.91 -6.74 2.94
CA ASP A 99 4.04 -7.78 1.92
C ASP A 99 5.08 -7.46 0.85
N ALA A 100 5.35 -6.18 0.62
CA ALA A 100 6.39 -5.73 -0.30
C ALA A 100 6.76 -4.28 0.00
N PHE A 101 7.81 -3.80 -0.64
CA PHE A 101 8.34 -2.45 -0.42
C PHE A 101 8.52 -1.75 -1.76
N ILE A 102 8.10 -0.49 -1.82
CA ILE A 102 8.26 0.36 -3.00
C ILE A 102 9.05 1.59 -2.57
N SER A 103 10.16 1.85 -3.26
CA SER A 103 11.02 2.99 -2.95
C SER A 103 10.52 4.26 -3.64
N LYS A 104 10.69 5.39 -2.98
CA LYS A 104 10.48 6.70 -3.58
C LYS A 104 11.84 7.27 -4.00
N PRO A 105 11.97 7.97 -5.12
CA PRO A 105 10.92 8.24 -6.10
C PRO A 105 10.47 6.96 -6.81
N ILE A 106 9.19 6.90 -7.13
CA ILE A 106 8.60 5.69 -7.70
C ILE A 106 9.11 5.46 -9.12
N ASN A 107 9.69 4.29 -9.35
CA ASN A 107 10.02 3.84 -10.70
C ASN A 107 8.79 3.13 -11.26
N VAL A 108 8.17 3.73 -12.26
CA VAL A 108 6.88 3.26 -12.78
C VAL A 108 6.96 1.81 -13.25
N LYS A 109 8.02 1.45 -13.97
CA LYS A 109 8.17 0.09 -14.49
C LYS A 109 8.25 -0.96 -13.38
N SER A 110 9.12 -0.77 -12.40
CA SER A 110 9.25 -1.72 -11.28
C SER A 110 8.00 -1.75 -10.42
N PHE A 111 7.35 -0.61 -10.23
CA PHE A 111 6.10 -0.52 -9.47
C PHE A 111 5.01 -1.37 -10.14
N VAL A 112 4.80 -1.18 -11.43
CA VAL A 112 3.80 -1.94 -12.19
C VAL A 112 4.09 -3.44 -12.15
N GLU A 113 5.35 -3.83 -12.32
CA GLU A 113 5.76 -5.22 -12.27
C GLU A 113 5.50 -5.85 -10.90
N THR A 114 5.83 -5.12 -9.82
CA THR A 114 5.64 -5.61 -8.45
C THR A 114 4.16 -5.82 -8.15
N VAL A 115 3.33 -4.84 -8.47
CA VAL A 115 1.89 -4.94 -8.24
C VAL A 115 1.29 -6.08 -9.08
N GLY A 116 1.66 -6.14 -10.35
CA GLY A 116 1.14 -7.15 -11.27
C GLY A 116 1.45 -8.58 -10.84
N ARG A 117 2.70 -8.82 -10.43
CA ARG A 117 3.11 -10.16 -9.95
C ARG A 117 2.35 -10.56 -8.70
N PHE A 118 2.17 -9.62 -7.78
CA PHE A 118 1.47 -9.90 -6.53
C PHE A 118 -0.01 -10.22 -6.77
N VAL A 119 -0.69 -9.42 -7.59
CA VAL A 119 -2.11 -9.63 -7.91
C VAL A 119 -2.29 -10.96 -8.64
N ALA A 120 -1.42 -11.30 -9.59
CA ALA A 120 -1.48 -12.56 -10.32
C ALA A 120 -1.30 -13.76 -9.38
N ALA A 121 -0.34 -13.69 -8.46
CA ALA A 121 -0.10 -14.77 -7.49
C ALA A 121 -1.32 -14.98 -6.58
N ARG A 122 -1.98 -13.92 -6.17
CA ARG A 122 -3.19 -14.03 -5.35
C ARG A 122 -4.34 -14.68 -6.10
N LYS A 123 -4.52 -14.35 -7.37
CA LYS A 123 -5.56 -14.99 -8.19
C LYS A 123 -5.34 -16.48 -8.32
N GLU A 124 -4.10 -16.90 -8.52
CA GLU A 124 -3.76 -18.32 -8.58
C GLU A 124 -4.08 -19.04 -7.27
N ARG A 125 -3.83 -18.39 -6.14
CA ARG A 125 -4.14 -18.96 -4.83
C ARG A 125 -5.63 -19.05 -4.54
N SER A 126 -6.42 -18.17 -5.14
CA SER A 126 -7.87 -18.13 -4.93
C SER A 126 -8.59 -19.24 -5.68
N GLU A 127 -7.94 -19.78 -6.67
CA GLU A 127 -8.49 -20.86 -7.48
C GLU A 127 -8.04 -22.22 -6.94
#